data_fe22bc090b785e923c45f7c297c33f72
#
_entry.id   fe22bc090b785e923c45f7c297c33f72
#
_cell.length_a   1.000
_cell.length_b   1.000
_cell.length_c   1.000
_cell.angle_alpha   90.00
_cell.angle_beta   90.00
_cell.angle_gamma   90.00
#
_symmetry.space_group_name_H-M   'P 1'
#
loop_
_entity.id
_entity.type
_entity.pdbx_description
1 polymer ?
#
loop_
_entity_poly.entity_id
_entity_poly.type
_entity_poly.pdbx_seq_one_letter_code
_entity_poly.pdbx_strand_id
1 'polypeptide(L)'
;MVLKGVPMALKIVYQICCGIDVHKTFVVACIASTNKQGVTTYKRHRFSTFTQGLKELLQWLLDNHCKDVCMESTGKYWIPIYNVLEKDCNIVLAHPKYVKAIRGKKTDKKDAKWIADLFKHDLVAGSFMPPADIRQLRDLMRYRFKLTCFCLLYTSPSPRDS
;
A
#
# COMPACT_ATOMS: atom_id res chain seq x y z
N MET A 1 44.88 -8.68 -9.18
CA MET A 1 44.45 -8.64 -7.77
C MET A 1 42.93 -8.45 -7.79
N VAL A 2 42.17 -9.56 -7.70
CA VAL A 2 40.69 -9.53 -7.79
C VAL A 2 40.16 -9.24 -6.39
N LEU A 3 39.60 -8.06 -6.20
CA LEU A 3 38.87 -7.71 -4.99
C LEU A 3 37.61 -8.59 -4.93
N LYS A 4 37.64 -9.64 -4.12
CA LYS A 4 36.48 -10.42 -3.75
C LYS A 4 35.52 -9.47 -3.00
N GLY A 5 34.41 -9.06 -3.65
CA GLY A 5 33.37 -8.28 -3.02
C GLY A 5 32.84 -9.02 -1.81
N VAL A 6 33.00 -8.44 -0.62
CA VAL A 6 32.33 -8.88 0.59
C VAL A 6 30.81 -8.82 0.29
N PRO A 7 30.04 -9.91 0.49
CA PRO A 7 28.60 -9.86 0.31
C PRO A 7 28.05 -8.85 1.32
N MET A 8 27.64 -7.69 0.83
CA MET A 8 27.00 -6.66 1.66
C MET A 8 25.66 -7.22 2.08
N ALA A 9 25.59 -7.79 3.29
CA ALA A 9 24.35 -8.27 3.87
C ALA A 9 23.38 -7.08 3.95
N LEU A 10 22.22 -7.20 3.33
CA LEU A 10 21.18 -6.17 3.36
C LEU A 10 20.78 -5.90 4.81
N LYS A 11 20.90 -4.64 5.23
CA LYS A 11 20.52 -4.22 6.58
C LYS A 11 19.02 -4.39 6.77
N ILE A 12 18.61 -5.00 7.88
CA ILE A 12 17.22 -5.04 8.30
C ILE A 12 16.91 -3.72 9.00
N VAL A 13 16.00 -2.93 8.42
CA VAL A 13 15.55 -1.64 8.96
C VAL A 13 14.32 -1.84 9.84
N TYR A 14 13.35 -2.64 9.37
CA TYR A 14 12.13 -2.96 10.11
C TYR A 14 12.18 -4.41 10.60
N GLN A 15 12.20 -4.61 11.91
CA GLN A 15 12.21 -5.96 12.52
C GLN A 15 10.85 -6.65 12.38
N ILE A 16 9.76 -5.88 12.49
CA ILE A 16 8.40 -6.35 12.27
C ILE A 16 7.76 -5.38 11.29
N CYS A 17 7.34 -5.87 10.14
CA CYS A 17 6.66 -5.07 9.12
C CYS A 17 5.67 -5.91 8.34
N CYS A 18 4.72 -5.25 7.68
CA CYS A 18 3.71 -5.89 6.88
C CYS A 18 3.75 -5.38 5.43
N GLY A 19 3.71 -6.30 4.48
CA GLY A 19 3.42 -6.01 3.08
C GLY A 19 1.97 -6.33 2.78
N ILE A 20 1.26 -5.41 2.12
CA ILE A 20 -0.14 -5.59 1.71
C ILE A 20 -0.24 -5.54 0.20
N ASP A 21 -0.75 -6.61 -0.38
CA ASP A 21 -1.18 -6.69 -1.77
C ASP A 21 -2.67 -6.41 -1.86
N VAL A 22 -3.03 -5.38 -2.67
CA VAL A 22 -4.38 -4.79 -2.71
C VAL A 22 -5.11 -5.22 -3.96
N HIS A 23 -6.25 -5.90 -3.76
CA HIS A 23 -7.21 -6.23 -4.82
C HIS A 23 -8.55 -5.49 -4.62
N LYS A 24 -9.43 -5.56 -5.61
CA LYS A 24 -10.74 -4.89 -5.57
C LYS A 24 -11.62 -5.37 -4.42
N THR A 25 -11.68 -6.68 -4.15
CA THR A 25 -12.62 -7.30 -3.21
C THR A 25 -11.94 -7.88 -1.96
N PHE A 26 -10.63 -7.99 -1.96
CA PHE A 26 -9.86 -8.52 -0.85
C PHE A 26 -8.45 -7.91 -0.82
N VAL A 27 -7.79 -8.08 0.30
CA VAL A 27 -6.36 -7.78 0.47
C VAL A 27 -5.65 -9.02 1.01
N VAL A 28 -4.40 -9.18 0.63
CA VAL A 28 -3.51 -10.17 1.22
C VAL A 28 -2.44 -9.43 2.01
N ALA A 29 -2.38 -9.67 3.30
CA ALA A 29 -1.39 -9.10 4.19
C ALA A 29 -0.36 -10.16 4.59
N CYS A 30 0.91 -9.79 4.63
CA CYS A 30 2.01 -10.65 5.04
C CYS A 30 2.90 -9.92 6.05
N ILE A 31 2.86 -10.33 7.31
CA ILE A 31 3.78 -9.84 8.34
C ILE A 31 5.09 -10.61 8.23
N ALA A 32 6.19 -9.88 8.11
CA ALA A 32 7.54 -10.37 8.26
C ALA A 32 8.06 -9.97 9.64
N SER A 33 8.42 -10.95 10.46
CA SER A 33 9.01 -10.73 11.78
C SER A 33 10.41 -11.33 11.81
N THR A 34 11.41 -10.50 12.06
CA THR A 34 12.81 -10.91 12.08
C THR A 34 13.34 -10.87 13.51
N ASN A 35 13.87 -11.99 13.98
CA ASN A 35 14.48 -12.09 15.30
C ASN A 35 15.89 -11.46 15.34
N LYS A 36 16.47 -11.37 16.54
CA LYS A 36 17.83 -10.83 16.75
C LYS A 36 18.92 -11.63 16.02
N GLN A 37 18.64 -12.87 15.65
CA GLN A 37 19.56 -13.76 14.92
C GLN A 37 19.45 -13.61 13.39
N GLY A 38 18.58 -12.69 12.91
CA GLY A 38 18.37 -12.45 11.48
C GLY A 38 17.40 -13.44 10.79
N VAL A 39 16.79 -14.37 11.53
CA VAL A 39 15.81 -15.31 10.97
C VAL A 39 14.45 -14.62 10.86
N THR A 40 13.90 -14.62 9.65
CA THR A 40 12.59 -13.99 9.36
C THR A 40 11.50 -15.05 9.27
N THR A 41 10.45 -14.87 10.04
CA THR A 41 9.20 -15.64 9.97
C THR A 41 8.11 -14.84 9.30
N TYR A 42 7.19 -15.52 8.61
CA TYR A 42 6.13 -14.88 7.85
C TYR A 42 4.78 -15.41 8.30
N LYS A 43 3.86 -14.47 8.63
CA LYS A 43 2.45 -14.75 8.86
C LYS A 43 1.66 -14.10 7.75
N ARG A 44 0.80 -14.85 7.05
CA ARG A 44 0.00 -14.34 5.95
C ARG A 44 -1.48 -14.58 6.22
N HIS A 45 -2.29 -13.56 5.95
CA HIS A 45 -3.75 -13.66 6.04
C HIS A 45 -4.42 -12.88 4.92
N ARG A 46 -5.65 -13.27 4.57
CA ARG A 46 -6.49 -12.62 3.56
C ARG A 46 -7.70 -12.01 4.23
N PHE A 47 -7.98 -10.74 3.93
CA PHE A 47 -9.11 -10.00 4.47
C PHE A 47 -9.99 -9.47 3.36
N SER A 48 -11.27 -9.24 3.65
CA SER A 48 -12.17 -8.54 2.74
C SER A 48 -11.87 -7.04 2.73
N THR A 49 -12.13 -6.36 1.60
CA THR A 49 -12.04 -4.90 1.49
C THR A 49 -13.25 -4.17 2.06
N PHE A 50 -14.28 -4.88 2.55
CA PHE A 50 -15.39 -4.27 3.28
C PHE A 50 -14.93 -3.78 4.66
N THR A 51 -15.67 -2.82 5.22
CA THR A 51 -15.31 -2.15 6.48
C THR A 51 -14.99 -3.12 7.62
N GLN A 52 -15.76 -4.20 7.75
CA GLN A 52 -15.52 -5.20 8.80
C GLN A 52 -14.18 -5.92 8.59
N GLY A 53 -13.91 -6.38 7.35
CA GLY A 53 -12.64 -7.04 7.04
C GLY A 53 -11.41 -6.13 7.20
N LEU A 54 -11.56 -4.82 6.94
CA LEU A 54 -10.48 -3.85 7.19
C LEU A 54 -10.25 -3.61 8.69
N LYS A 55 -11.29 -3.63 9.52
CA LYS A 55 -11.15 -3.60 10.98
C LYS A 55 -10.46 -4.85 11.51
N GLU A 56 -10.79 -6.02 10.96
CA GLU A 56 -10.12 -7.29 11.29
C GLU A 56 -8.64 -7.26 10.89
N LEU A 57 -8.31 -6.68 9.74
CA LEU A 57 -6.93 -6.45 9.32
C LEU A 57 -6.18 -5.57 10.33
N LEU A 58 -6.77 -4.44 10.74
CA LEU A 58 -6.17 -3.55 11.74
C LEU A 58 -5.95 -4.29 13.06
N GLN A 59 -6.96 -4.99 13.58
CA GLN A 59 -6.84 -5.76 14.81
C GLN A 59 -5.73 -6.81 14.71
N TRP A 60 -5.67 -7.55 13.60
CA TRP A 60 -4.64 -8.55 13.36
C TRP A 60 -3.22 -7.96 13.32
N LEU A 61 -3.04 -6.75 12.76
CA LEU A 61 -1.77 -6.03 12.80
C LEU A 61 -1.37 -5.66 14.22
N LEU A 62 -2.31 -5.12 15.02
CA LEU A 62 -2.08 -4.71 16.41
C LEU A 62 -1.75 -5.92 17.29
N ASP A 63 -2.47 -7.03 17.16
CA ASP A 63 -2.22 -8.29 17.89
C ASP A 63 -0.83 -8.87 17.62
N ASN A 64 -0.27 -8.60 16.43
CA ASN A 64 1.08 -9.01 16.07
C ASN A 64 2.13 -7.89 16.27
N HIS A 65 1.80 -6.81 16.98
CA HIS A 65 2.68 -5.65 17.23
C HIS A 65 3.29 -5.06 15.96
N CYS A 66 2.60 -5.15 14.84
CA CYS A 66 3.04 -4.68 13.53
C CYS A 66 2.45 -3.30 13.23
N LYS A 67 3.25 -2.25 13.39
CA LYS A 67 2.84 -0.86 13.09
C LYS A 67 3.32 -0.37 11.73
N ASP A 68 4.39 -0.94 11.21
CA ASP A 68 5.00 -0.50 9.95
C ASP A 68 4.41 -1.33 8.79
N VAL A 69 3.71 -0.65 7.90
CA VAL A 69 2.93 -1.27 6.82
C VAL A 69 3.32 -0.66 5.48
N CYS A 70 3.57 -1.51 4.50
CA CYS A 70 3.80 -1.11 3.12
C CYS A 70 2.70 -1.68 2.23
N MET A 71 2.08 -0.86 1.38
CA MET A 71 1.09 -1.31 0.40
C MET A 71 1.35 -0.71 -0.98
N GLU A 72 0.96 -1.43 -2.03
CA GLU A 72 1.05 -0.94 -3.40
C GLU A 72 -0.12 -0.01 -3.74
N SER A 73 0.18 1.13 -4.38
CA SER A 73 -0.82 2.14 -4.77
C SER A 73 -1.54 1.77 -6.08
N THR A 74 -2.09 0.56 -6.18
CA THR A 74 -2.81 0.11 -7.37
C THR A 74 -4.20 0.75 -7.46
N GLY A 75 -4.42 1.57 -8.47
CA GLY A 75 -5.69 2.26 -8.71
C GLY A 75 -6.16 3.12 -7.54
N LYS A 76 -7.43 2.94 -7.13
CA LYS A 76 -8.03 3.63 -5.96
C LYS A 76 -8.34 2.69 -4.80
N TYR A 77 -8.05 1.39 -4.95
CA TYR A 77 -8.46 0.37 -3.98
C TYR A 77 -7.69 0.46 -2.65
N TRP A 78 -6.50 1.09 -2.64
CA TRP A 78 -5.71 1.32 -1.43
C TRP A 78 -6.32 2.38 -0.48
N ILE A 79 -7.16 3.31 -1.00
CA ILE A 79 -7.68 4.46 -0.22
C ILE A 79 -8.48 4.03 1.02
N PRO A 80 -9.47 3.12 0.94
CA PRO A 80 -10.21 2.67 2.12
C PRO A 80 -9.31 2.01 3.16
N ILE A 81 -8.32 1.23 2.72
CA ILE A 81 -7.36 0.54 3.59
C ILE A 81 -6.50 1.57 4.32
N TYR A 82 -5.96 2.54 3.57
CA TYR A 82 -5.16 3.63 4.12
C TYR A 82 -5.93 4.39 5.21
N ASN A 83 -7.17 4.79 4.94
CA ASN A 83 -8.00 5.57 5.87
C ASN A 83 -8.33 4.81 7.16
N VAL A 84 -8.40 3.48 7.12
CA VAL A 84 -8.62 2.65 8.32
C VAL A 84 -7.34 2.50 9.13
N LEU A 85 -6.20 2.32 8.47
CA LEU A 85 -4.93 2.01 9.13
C LEU A 85 -4.15 3.25 9.59
N GLU A 86 -4.35 4.43 8.96
CA GLU A 86 -3.49 5.63 9.16
C GLU A 86 -3.43 6.17 10.58
N LYS A 87 -4.41 5.84 11.43
CA LYS A 87 -4.45 6.31 12.81
C LYS A 87 -3.52 5.52 13.74
N ASP A 88 -3.31 4.25 13.44
CA ASP A 88 -2.64 3.31 14.33
C ASP A 88 -1.36 2.72 13.73
N CYS A 89 -1.15 2.89 12.42
CA CYS A 89 -0.03 2.33 11.67
C CYS A 89 0.75 3.40 10.90
N ASN A 90 2.06 3.18 10.76
CA ASN A 90 2.93 3.91 9.87
C ASN A 90 2.84 3.31 8.47
N ILE A 91 2.20 4.01 7.54
CA ILE A 91 1.92 3.46 6.21
C ILE A 91 2.85 4.05 5.17
N VAL A 92 3.57 3.18 4.47
CA VAL A 92 4.32 3.52 3.26
C VAL A 92 3.54 3.07 2.05
N LEU A 93 3.12 4.03 1.21
CA LEU A 93 2.43 3.74 -0.04
C LEU A 93 3.45 3.63 -1.17
N ALA A 94 3.69 2.43 -1.65
CA ALA A 94 4.66 2.13 -2.70
C ALA A 94 4.09 2.38 -4.09
N HIS A 95 4.86 3.04 -4.96
CA HIS A 95 4.46 3.15 -6.36
C HIS A 95 4.72 1.82 -7.09
N PRO A 96 3.76 1.28 -7.87
CA PRO A 96 3.86 -0.03 -8.54
C PRO A 96 5.11 -0.20 -9.40
N LYS A 97 5.59 0.87 -10.04
CA LYS A 97 6.78 0.86 -10.88
C LYS A 97 8.04 0.45 -10.10
N TYR A 98 8.17 0.91 -8.85
CA TYR A 98 9.37 0.61 -8.04
C TYR A 98 9.32 -0.79 -7.44
N VAL A 99 8.15 -1.27 -7.05
CA VAL A 99 7.97 -2.65 -6.57
C VAL A 99 8.24 -3.67 -7.68
N LYS A 100 7.87 -3.35 -8.93
CA LYS A 100 8.06 -4.22 -10.12
C LYS A 100 9.46 -4.17 -10.70
N ALA A 101 10.23 -3.12 -10.46
CA ALA A 101 11.57 -2.95 -11.02
C ALA A 101 12.59 -3.98 -10.49
N ILE A 102 12.34 -4.52 -9.30
CA ILE A 102 13.17 -5.57 -8.71
C ILE A 102 12.65 -6.92 -9.21
N ARG A 103 13.31 -7.48 -10.22
CA ARG A 103 12.89 -8.71 -10.93
C ARG A 103 12.84 -9.92 -9.98
N GLY A 104 11.67 -10.52 -9.83
CA GLY A 104 11.45 -11.83 -9.23
C GLY A 104 10.35 -12.59 -9.99
N LYS A 105 10.31 -13.93 -9.90
CA LYS A 105 9.27 -14.76 -10.54
C LYS A 105 7.88 -14.39 -9.97
N LYS A 106 7.03 -13.84 -10.83
CA LYS A 106 5.68 -13.39 -10.53
C LYS A 106 4.74 -14.57 -10.30
N THR A 107 4.17 -14.66 -9.10
CA THR A 107 2.95 -15.43 -8.83
C THR A 107 2.14 -14.67 -7.80
N ASP A 108 0.86 -14.46 -8.04
CA ASP A 108 -0.07 -13.65 -7.22
C ASP A 108 -0.07 -14.00 -5.72
N LYS A 109 0.31 -15.21 -5.36
CA LYS A 109 0.46 -15.65 -3.96
C LYS A 109 1.73 -15.14 -3.25
N LYS A 110 2.66 -14.50 -3.98
CA LYS A 110 3.96 -14.06 -3.45
C LYS A 110 4.06 -12.54 -3.30
N ASP A 111 3.10 -11.78 -3.82
CA ASP A 111 3.24 -10.33 -3.92
C ASP A 111 3.27 -9.65 -2.55
N ALA A 112 2.38 -9.98 -1.62
CA ALA A 112 2.39 -9.41 -0.26
C ALA A 112 3.68 -9.76 0.51
N LYS A 113 4.17 -11.00 0.38
CA LYS A 113 5.45 -11.41 0.99
C LYS A 113 6.61 -10.65 0.36
N TRP A 114 6.60 -10.48 -0.96
CA TRP A 114 7.63 -9.74 -1.67
C TRP A 114 7.67 -8.27 -1.25
N ILE A 115 6.51 -7.62 -1.12
CA ILE A 115 6.40 -6.25 -0.61
C ILE A 115 6.98 -6.17 0.81
N ALA A 116 6.65 -7.13 1.69
CA ALA A 116 7.19 -7.18 3.06
C ALA A 116 8.72 -7.36 3.07
N ASP A 117 9.27 -8.21 2.19
CA ASP A 117 10.70 -8.44 2.08
C ASP A 117 11.47 -7.21 1.60
N LEU A 118 10.93 -6.49 0.61
CA LEU A 118 11.52 -5.24 0.15
C LEU A 118 11.45 -4.16 1.23
N PHE A 119 10.30 -4.04 1.88
CA PHE A 119 10.07 -3.05 2.91
C PHE A 119 10.93 -3.27 4.14
N LYS A 120 11.12 -4.51 4.56
CA LYS A 120 12.03 -4.89 5.67
C LYS A 120 13.43 -4.30 5.53
N HIS A 121 13.91 -4.18 4.29
CA HIS A 121 15.24 -3.64 3.97
C HIS A 121 15.22 -2.17 3.53
N ASP A 122 14.08 -1.48 3.65
CA ASP A 122 13.87 -0.10 3.19
C ASP A 122 14.20 0.11 1.70
N LEU A 123 13.90 -0.90 0.89
CA LEU A 123 14.12 -0.85 -0.57
C LEU A 123 12.91 -0.29 -1.33
N VAL A 124 11.88 0.17 -0.62
CA VAL A 124 10.65 0.69 -1.21
C VAL A 124 10.61 2.21 -1.07
N ALA A 125 10.67 2.92 -2.19
CA ALA A 125 10.43 4.35 -2.19
C ALA A 125 8.94 4.66 -1.95
N GLY A 126 8.65 5.32 -0.84
CA GLY A 126 7.30 5.76 -0.50
C GLY A 126 6.84 6.93 -1.35
N SER A 127 5.56 6.91 -1.74
CA SER A 127 4.90 8.06 -2.34
C SER A 127 4.54 9.09 -1.26
N PHE A 128 4.71 10.37 -1.56
CA PHE A 128 4.25 11.42 -0.64
C PHE A 128 2.74 11.38 -0.47
N MET A 129 2.30 11.26 0.78
CA MET A 129 0.89 11.32 1.15
C MET A 129 0.60 12.63 1.89
N PRO A 130 -0.26 13.51 1.33
CA PRO A 130 -0.65 14.73 2.01
C PRO A 130 -1.42 14.44 3.31
N PRO A 131 -1.40 15.36 4.29
CA PRO A 131 -2.25 15.29 5.48
C PRO A 131 -3.74 15.14 5.14
N ALA A 132 -4.52 14.62 6.09
CA ALA A 132 -5.93 14.26 5.87
C ALA A 132 -6.80 15.44 5.42
N ASP A 133 -6.60 16.61 6.00
CA ASP A 133 -7.26 17.87 5.64
C ASP A 133 -7.01 18.28 4.17
N ILE A 134 -5.77 18.18 3.73
CA ILE A 134 -5.40 18.47 2.33
C ILE A 134 -6.00 17.43 1.38
N ARG A 135 -6.07 16.15 1.77
CA ARG A 135 -6.73 15.12 0.97
C ARG A 135 -8.23 15.38 0.82
N GLN A 136 -8.90 15.75 1.93
CA GLN A 136 -10.32 16.12 1.93
C GLN A 136 -10.58 17.35 1.04
N LEU A 137 -9.74 18.39 1.17
CA LEU A 137 -9.85 19.57 0.32
C LEU A 137 -9.70 19.22 -1.16
N ARG A 138 -8.73 18.38 -1.51
CA ARG A 138 -8.57 17.92 -2.91
C ARG A 138 -9.80 17.16 -3.42
N ASP A 139 -10.42 16.35 -2.59
CA ASP A 139 -11.62 15.58 -2.97
C ASP A 139 -12.82 16.51 -3.15
N LEU A 140 -13.00 17.51 -2.29
CA LEU A 140 -14.03 18.54 -2.43
C LEU A 140 -13.84 19.35 -3.72
N MET A 141 -12.60 19.75 -4.03
CA MET A 141 -12.30 20.49 -5.26
C MET A 141 -12.55 19.66 -6.53
N ARG A 142 -12.21 18.37 -6.50
CA ARG A 142 -12.52 17.44 -7.59
C ARG A 142 -14.01 17.23 -7.76
N TYR A 143 -14.75 17.14 -6.65
CA TYR A 143 -16.20 17.02 -6.67
C TYR A 143 -16.86 18.28 -7.24
N ARG A 144 -16.45 19.46 -6.78
CA ARG A 144 -16.89 20.73 -7.35
C ARG A 144 -16.67 20.79 -8.86
N PHE A 145 -15.46 20.44 -9.31
CA PHE A 145 -15.15 20.42 -10.75
C PHE A 145 -16.08 19.49 -11.52
N LYS A 146 -16.37 18.28 -11.02
CA LYS A 146 -17.30 17.36 -11.65
C LYS A 146 -18.71 17.94 -11.74
N LEU A 147 -19.21 18.55 -10.66
CA LEU A 147 -20.52 19.21 -10.67
C LEU A 147 -20.59 20.31 -11.72
N THR A 148 -19.55 21.14 -11.85
CA THR A 148 -19.47 22.17 -12.89
C THR A 148 -19.50 21.55 -14.28
N CYS A 149 -18.74 20.48 -14.52
CA CYS A 149 -18.78 19.77 -15.81
C CYS A 149 -20.16 19.19 -16.14
N PHE A 150 -20.86 18.63 -15.16
CA PHE A 150 -22.23 18.15 -15.36
C PHE A 150 -23.19 19.29 -15.68
N CYS A 151 -23.08 20.42 -14.99
CA CYS A 151 -23.89 21.60 -15.27
C CYS A 151 -23.70 22.09 -16.72
N LEU A 152 -22.47 22.15 -17.18
CA LEU A 152 -22.14 22.55 -18.55
C LEU A 152 -22.68 21.59 -19.60
N LEU A 153 -22.71 20.27 -19.32
CA LEU A 153 -23.32 19.27 -20.21
C LEU A 153 -24.83 19.47 -20.35
N TYR A 154 -25.52 19.88 -19.29
CA TYR A 154 -26.96 20.17 -19.33
C TYR A 154 -27.30 21.49 -20.01
N THR A 155 -26.41 22.47 -19.98
CA THR A 155 -26.64 23.82 -20.55
C THR A 155 -26.10 23.99 -21.95
N SER A 156 -25.31 23.06 -22.46
CA SER A 156 -24.83 23.07 -23.84
C SER A 156 -25.97 22.66 -24.79
N PRO A 157 -26.24 23.44 -25.87
CA PRO A 157 -27.27 23.05 -26.85
C PRO A 157 -26.89 21.70 -27.47
N SER A 158 -27.92 20.85 -27.65
CA SER A 158 -27.76 19.58 -28.36
C SER A 158 -27.32 19.83 -29.81
N PRO A 159 -26.43 19.01 -30.40
CA PRO A 159 -26.11 19.10 -31.81
C PRO A 159 -27.34 18.92 -32.74
N ARG A 160 -28.50 18.53 -32.18
CA ARG A 160 -29.78 18.41 -32.90
C ARG A 160 -30.61 19.69 -32.89
N ASP A 161 -30.21 20.69 -32.09
CA ASP A 161 -30.92 21.96 -31.92
C ASP A 161 -30.30 23.09 -32.74
N SER A 162 -29.36 22.74 -33.64
CA SER A 162 -28.70 23.65 -34.60
C SER A 162 -29.08 23.36 -36.01
#